data_fbd5285bba53d565a39de222134e0f4d
#
_entry.id   fbd5285bba53d565a39de222134e0f4d
#
_cell.length_a   1.000
_cell.length_b   1.000
_cell.length_c   1.000
_cell.angle_alpha   90.00
_cell.angle_beta   90.00
_cell.angle_gamma   90.00
#
_symmetry.space_group_name_H-M   'P 1'
#
loop_
_entity.id
_entity.type
_entity.pdbx_description
1 polymer ?
#
loop_
_entity_poly.entity_id
_entity_poly.type
_entity_poly.pdbx_seq_one_letter_code
_entity_poly.pdbx_strand_id
1 'polypeptide(L)'
;TWDAATAGNAIGTWSSSFGESIDVVVSNNDGMGMSMFNAWSKDNKVPTFGYDANSDAVAAIAEGYGGTISQHADVQAYLTLRVLRNALDGVDIDTGIGTEDDAGNVLSDDVYVYKDDERSYYALNVAVTADNYKDFTDSTVVWAPVSTQLDSAKHPTKKVWLNIYNASDNFLSSTYQPLLQKYDDLLNLDVEYIGGDG
;
A
#
# COMPACT_ATOMS: atom_id res chain seq x y z
N THR A 1 2.20 15.04 13.15
CA THR A 1 1.36 15.43 12.00
C THR A 1 1.75 14.57 10.81
N TRP A 2 0.81 14.21 9.97
CA TRP A 2 1.01 13.52 8.70
C TRP A 2 1.09 14.53 7.54
N ASP A 3 1.84 15.64 7.76
CA ASP A 3 1.89 16.76 6.83
C ASP A 3 3.27 16.88 6.18
N ALA A 4 3.33 16.70 4.86
CA ALA A 4 4.55 16.72 4.08
C ALA A 4 5.24 18.10 4.08
N ALA A 5 4.47 19.19 4.04
CA ALA A 5 5.03 20.54 4.05
C ALA A 5 5.70 20.85 5.39
N THR A 6 5.07 20.46 6.50
CA THR A 6 5.66 20.59 7.85
C THR A 6 6.96 19.80 7.96
N ALA A 7 7.00 18.56 7.43
CA ALA A 7 8.20 17.73 7.43
C ALA A 7 9.34 18.36 6.60
N GLY A 8 9.02 18.85 5.40
CA GLY A 8 9.98 19.55 4.54
C GLY A 8 10.55 20.83 5.19
N ASN A 9 9.71 21.63 5.83
CA ASN A 9 10.16 22.84 6.56
C ASN A 9 11.06 22.47 7.74
N ALA A 10 10.73 21.41 8.47
CA ALA A 10 11.54 20.95 9.60
C ALA A 10 12.94 20.51 9.13
N ILE A 11 13.03 19.66 8.11
CA ILE A 11 14.32 19.19 7.60
C ILE A 11 15.16 20.32 7.00
N GLY A 12 14.56 21.30 6.32
CA GLY A 12 15.24 22.47 5.82
C GLY A 12 15.94 23.24 6.94
N THR A 13 15.28 23.40 8.08
CA THR A 13 15.86 24.00 9.28
C THR A 13 16.95 23.13 9.91
N TRP A 14 16.69 21.82 10.05
CA TRP A 14 17.63 20.88 10.69
C TRP A 14 18.87 20.69 9.85
N SER A 15 18.76 20.51 8.54
CA SER A 15 19.91 20.35 7.65
C SER A 15 20.78 21.60 7.61
N SER A 16 20.19 22.79 7.69
CA SER A 16 20.94 24.06 7.78
C SER A 16 21.71 24.18 9.10
N SER A 17 21.10 23.75 10.22
CA SER A 17 21.65 23.93 11.57
C SER A 17 22.56 22.79 11.99
N PHE A 18 22.28 21.56 11.58
CA PHE A 18 22.88 20.32 12.07
C PHE A 18 23.30 19.36 10.95
N GLY A 19 23.28 19.79 9.69
CA GLY A 19 23.45 18.91 8.52
C GLY A 19 24.71 18.05 8.50
N GLU A 20 25.80 18.53 9.11
CA GLU A 20 27.05 17.75 9.24
C GLU A 20 27.02 16.69 10.36
N SER A 21 25.99 16.73 11.20
CA SER A 21 25.78 15.80 12.32
C SER A 21 24.57 14.87 12.11
N ILE A 22 23.92 14.96 10.94
CA ILE A 22 22.82 14.07 10.59
C ILE A 22 23.35 13.05 9.59
N ASP A 23 23.28 11.78 9.95
CA ASP A 23 23.75 10.67 9.11
C ASP A 23 22.61 9.99 8.33
N VAL A 24 21.36 10.09 8.81
CA VAL A 24 20.19 9.44 8.20
C VAL A 24 18.91 10.17 8.57
N VAL A 25 17.95 10.12 7.66
CA VAL A 25 16.57 10.58 7.91
C VAL A 25 15.61 9.40 7.76
N VAL A 26 14.71 9.22 8.73
CA VAL A 26 13.67 8.19 8.68
C VAL A 26 12.32 8.88 8.82
N SER A 27 11.42 8.60 7.90
CA SER A 27 10.06 9.12 7.86
C SER A 27 9.03 8.01 8.10
N ASN A 28 7.91 8.35 8.70
CA ASN A 28 6.80 7.40 8.89
C ASN A 28 6.08 7.05 7.58
N ASN A 29 6.17 7.90 6.55
CA ASN A 29 5.65 7.62 5.23
C ASN A 29 6.46 8.31 4.12
N ASP A 30 6.24 7.90 2.88
CA ASP A 30 6.94 8.45 1.72
C ASP A 30 6.55 9.88 1.40
N GLY A 31 5.30 10.29 1.63
CA GLY A 31 4.89 11.66 1.38
C GLY A 31 5.72 12.67 2.19
N MET A 32 5.93 12.41 3.48
CA MET A 32 6.83 13.21 4.31
C MET A 32 8.30 12.96 3.97
N GLY A 33 8.70 11.70 3.74
CA GLY A 33 10.06 11.31 3.37
C GLY A 33 10.56 12.03 2.11
N MET A 34 9.75 12.05 1.06
CA MET A 34 10.05 12.74 -0.19
C MET A 34 10.13 14.26 -0.01
N SER A 35 9.24 14.83 0.78
CA SER A 35 9.30 16.25 1.11
C SER A 35 10.61 16.60 1.84
N MET A 36 11.04 15.76 2.79
CA MET A 36 12.31 15.95 3.50
C MET A 36 13.53 15.74 2.57
N PHE A 37 13.50 14.71 1.73
CA PHE A 37 14.57 14.46 0.75
C PHE A 37 14.78 15.62 -0.22
N ASN A 38 13.68 16.21 -0.69
CA ASN A 38 13.71 17.33 -1.62
C ASN A 38 14.10 18.66 -0.94
N ALA A 39 13.73 18.86 0.32
CA ALA A 39 14.01 20.06 1.07
C ALA A 39 15.39 20.08 1.77
N TRP A 40 16.18 19.01 1.64
CA TRP A 40 17.54 18.97 2.19
C TRP A 40 18.43 20.07 1.58
N SER A 41 18.98 20.92 2.44
CA SER A 41 19.61 22.18 2.05
C SER A 41 21.12 22.12 1.81
N LYS A 42 21.75 20.98 2.02
CA LYS A 42 23.19 20.76 1.84
C LYS A 42 23.47 19.91 0.61
N ASP A 43 24.68 20.05 0.05
CA ASP A 43 25.13 19.26 -1.12
C ASP A 43 25.30 17.77 -0.77
N ASN A 44 25.65 17.45 0.47
CA ASN A 44 25.80 16.09 0.98
C ASN A 44 24.44 15.54 1.45
N LYS A 45 23.56 15.19 0.54
CA LYS A 45 22.31 14.53 0.90
C LYS A 45 22.60 13.24 1.69
N VAL A 46 21.87 13.06 2.79
CA VAL A 46 21.93 11.83 3.60
C VAL A 46 20.86 10.84 3.16
N PRO A 47 21.07 9.53 3.36
CA PRO A 47 20.05 8.54 3.08
C PRO A 47 18.74 8.88 3.80
N THR A 48 17.65 8.96 3.04
CA THR A 48 16.31 9.22 3.56
C THR A 48 15.44 8.02 3.27
N PHE A 49 14.75 7.50 4.28
CA PHE A 49 13.91 6.33 4.19
C PHE A 49 12.47 6.67 4.53
N GLY A 50 11.52 6.04 3.85
CA GLY A 50 10.09 6.19 4.06
C GLY A 50 9.36 4.87 4.23
N TYR A 51 8.06 4.91 3.99
CA TYR A 51 7.13 3.79 4.08
C TYR A 51 5.97 4.04 3.10
N ASP A 52 5.38 3.04 2.51
CA ASP A 52 4.25 2.96 1.58
C ASP A 52 4.64 2.51 0.17
N ALA A 53 5.90 2.66 -0.24
CA ALA A 53 6.37 2.44 -1.61
C ALA A 53 5.55 3.24 -2.65
N ASN A 54 5.31 4.52 -2.36
CA ASN A 54 4.69 5.42 -3.32
C ASN A 54 5.55 5.53 -4.59
N SER A 55 4.93 5.63 -5.74
CA SER A 55 5.61 5.56 -7.04
C SER A 55 6.71 6.61 -7.22
N ASP A 56 6.53 7.81 -6.68
CA ASP A 56 7.52 8.89 -6.68
C ASP A 56 8.73 8.58 -5.78
N ALA A 57 8.50 8.00 -4.60
CA ALA A 57 9.56 7.59 -3.69
C ALA A 57 10.36 6.41 -4.26
N VAL A 58 9.69 5.41 -4.84
CA VAL A 58 10.35 4.29 -5.51
C VAL A 58 11.21 4.77 -6.68
N ALA A 59 10.70 5.69 -7.50
CA ALA A 59 11.48 6.29 -8.59
C ALA A 59 12.70 7.07 -8.08
N ALA A 60 12.56 7.80 -6.97
CA ALA A 60 13.62 8.60 -6.37
C ALA A 60 14.77 7.76 -5.77
N ILE A 61 14.61 6.45 -5.60
CA ILE A 61 15.70 5.56 -5.18
C ILE A 61 16.84 5.62 -6.21
N ALA A 62 16.54 5.71 -7.50
CA ALA A 62 17.55 5.90 -8.54
C ALA A 62 18.31 7.25 -8.42
N GLU A 63 17.73 8.23 -7.72
CA GLU A 63 18.27 9.58 -7.50
C GLU A 63 18.91 9.76 -6.11
N GLY A 64 18.97 8.66 -5.32
CA GLY A 64 19.63 8.66 -4.01
C GLY A 64 18.68 8.68 -2.81
N TYR A 65 17.35 8.53 -3.00
CA TYR A 65 16.46 8.19 -1.89
C TYR A 65 16.87 6.83 -1.34
N GLY A 66 17.01 6.71 -0.01
CA GLY A 66 17.61 5.52 0.61
C GLY A 66 16.77 4.25 0.46
N GLY A 67 15.46 4.40 0.45
CA GLY A 67 14.52 3.30 0.28
C GLY A 67 13.18 3.54 0.97
N THR A 68 12.27 2.61 0.79
CA THR A 68 10.94 2.62 1.39
C THR A 68 10.51 1.20 1.77
N ILE A 69 9.37 1.05 2.40
CA ILE A 69 8.74 -0.26 2.68
C ILE A 69 7.47 -0.38 1.87
N SER A 70 7.37 -1.40 1.04
CA SER A 70 6.11 -1.79 0.42
C SER A 70 5.24 -2.54 1.42
N GLN A 71 3.99 -2.12 1.54
CA GLN A 71 2.97 -2.81 2.31
C GLN A 71 2.24 -3.87 1.47
N HIS A 72 2.60 -4.08 0.21
CA HIS A 72 1.82 -4.85 -0.77
C HIS A 72 0.34 -4.41 -0.77
N ALA A 73 0.10 -3.18 -1.18
CA ALA A 73 -1.23 -2.57 -1.15
C ALA A 73 -2.28 -3.36 -1.97
N ASP A 74 -1.87 -4.01 -3.05
CA ASP A 74 -2.73 -4.89 -3.86
C ASP A 74 -3.13 -6.15 -3.08
N VAL A 75 -2.22 -6.77 -2.35
CA VAL A 75 -2.51 -7.90 -1.46
C VAL A 75 -3.46 -7.48 -0.34
N GLN A 76 -3.20 -6.33 0.31
CA GLN A 76 -4.09 -5.81 1.36
C GLN A 76 -5.50 -5.53 0.84
N ALA A 77 -5.61 -4.88 -0.32
CA ALA A 77 -6.90 -4.55 -0.93
C ALA A 77 -7.69 -5.83 -1.26
N TYR A 78 -7.02 -6.82 -1.88
CA TYR A 78 -7.66 -8.10 -2.17
C TYR A 78 -8.08 -8.83 -0.89
N LEU A 79 -7.20 -9.00 0.08
CA LEU A 79 -7.52 -9.65 1.36
C LEU A 79 -8.72 -9.01 2.04
N THR A 80 -8.77 -7.67 2.10
CA THR A 80 -9.86 -6.93 2.73
C THR A 80 -11.20 -7.26 2.08
N LEU A 81 -11.27 -7.15 0.75
CA LEU A 81 -12.53 -7.36 0.04
C LEU A 81 -12.89 -8.85 -0.09
N ARG A 82 -11.89 -9.74 -0.19
CA ARG A 82 -12.13 -11.18 -0.29
C ARG A 82 -12.69 -11.75 1.01
N VAL A 83 -12.11 -11.42 2.16
CA VAL A 83 -12.64 -11.80 3.47
C VAL A 83 -14.06 -11.30 3.66
N LEU A 84 -14.32 -10.04 3.28
CA LEU A 84 -15.68 -9.47 3.33
C LEU A 84 -16.64 -10.24 2.42
N ARG A 85 -16.23 -10.53 1.17
CA ARG A 85 -17.05 -11.28 0.22
C ARG A 85 -17.39 -12.66 0.75
N ASN A 86 -16.43 -13.40 1.27
CA ASN A 86 -16.62 -14.73 1.84
C ASN A 86 -17.61 -14.71 3.03
N ALA A 87 -17.46 -13.70 3.90
CA ALA A 87 -18.39 -13.53 5.03
C ALA A 87 -19.82 -13.22 4.57
N LEU A 88 -19.99 -12.39 3.52
CA LEU A 88 -21.31 -12.06 2.96
C LEU A 88 -21.98 -13.24 2.24
N ASP A 89 -21.18 -14.15 1.70
CA ASP A 89 -21.68 -15.37 1.05
C ASP A 89 -21.88 -16.53 2.03
N GLY A 90 -21.34 -16.43 3.25
CA GLY A 90 -21.41 -17.49 4.26
C GLY A 90 -20.55 -18.71 3.89
N VAL A 91 -19.50 -18.51 3.11
CA VAL A 91 -18.50 -19.54 2.74
C VAL A 91 -17.29 -19.47 3.64
N ASP A 92 -16.37 -20.42 3.47
CA ASP A 92 -15.13 -20.45 4.24
C ASP A 92 -14.31 -19.17 3.99
N ILE A 93 -13.76 -18.60 5.07
CA ILE A 93 -13.14 -17.27 5.04
C ILE A 93 -11.87 -17.24 4.17
N ASP A 94 -11.21 -18.37 3.99
CA ASP A 94 -10.00 -18.53 3.18
C ASP A 94 -10.26 -18.97 1.73
N THR A 95 -11.53 -19.10 1.30
CA THR A 95 -11.87 -19.31 -0.11
C THR A 95 -11.29 -18.19 -0.97
N GLY A 96 -10.43 -18.53 -1.94
CA GLY A 96 -9.65 -17.55 -2.74
C GLY A 96 -8.43 -16.96 -2.02
N ILE A 97 -8.17 -17.39 -0.77
CA ILE A 97 -6.99 -17.03 0.02
C ILE A 97 -6.35 -18.34 0.50
N GLY A 98 -5.23 -18.75 -0.13
CA GLY A 98 -4.61 -20.06 0.12
C GLY A 98 -5.40 -21.27 -0.41
N THR A 99 -6.66 -21.08 -0.73
CA THR A 99 -7.52 -22.07 -1.40
C THR A 99 -8.16 -21.45 -2.64
N GLU A 100 -8.25 -22.20 -3.73
CA GLU A 100 -8.83 -21.74 -4.99
C GLU A 100 -10.35 -21.54 -4.85
N ASP A 101 -10.89 -20.47 -5.40
CA ASP A 101 -12.34 -20.25 -5.52
C ASP A 101 -12.90 -20.89 -6.81
N ASP A 102 -14.20 -20.81 -7.02
CA ASP A 102 -14.88 -21.40 -8.16
C ASP A 102 -14.66 -20.67 -9.49
N ALA A 103 -13.98 -19.52 -9.48
CA ALA A 103 -13.51 -18.79 -10.66
C ALA A 103 -12.02 -19.04 -10.95
N GLY A 104 -11.35 -19.87 -10.14
CA GLY A 104 -9.93 -20.19 -10.27
C GLY A 104 -9.00 -19.13 -9.66
N ASN A 105 -9.51 -18.22 -8.84
CA ASN A 105 -8.63 -17.27 -8.14
C ASN A 105 -8.08 -17.90 -6.87
N VAL A 106 -6.81 -17.65 -6.62
CA VAL A 106 -6.15 -17.97 -5.35
C VAL A 106 -5.06 -16.94 -5.07
N LEU A 107 -5.01 -16.43 -3.84
CA LEU A 107 -3.88 -15.65 -3.35
C LEU A 107 -2.87 -16.61 -2.72
N SER A 108 -1.64 -16.60 -3.21
CA SER A 108 -0.56 -17.44 -2.70
C SER A 108 -0.17 -17.06 -1.27
N ASP A 109 0.23 -18.04 -0.48
CA ASP A 109 0.63 -17.87 0.93
C ASP A 109 2.04 -17.26 1.12
N ASP A 110 2.75 -16.99 0.03
CA ASP A 110 4.06 -16.31 0.04
C ASP A 110 3.97 -14.79 0.19
N VAL A 111 2.79 -14.19 0.07
CA VAL A 111 2.58 -12.74 0.16
C VAL A 111 1.79 -12.27 1.39
N TYR A 112 1.33 -13.20 2.24
CA TYR A 112 0.63 -12.88 3.48
C TYR A 112 0.97 -13.84 4.61
N VAL A 113 0.57 -13.47 5.84
CA VAL A 113 0.58 -14.36 7.00
C VAL A 113 -0.82 -14.34 7.63
N TYR A 114 -1.37 -15.51 7.94
CA TYR A 114 -2.56 -15.64 8.77
C TYR A 114 -2.15 -15.93 10.22
N LYS A 115 -2.70 -15.16 11.16
CA LYS A 115 -2.54 -15.41 12.60
C LYS A 115 -3.86 -15.88 13.19
N ASP A 116 -3.92 -17.15 13.54
CA ASP A 116 -5.15 -17.80 14.02
C ASP A 116 -5.63 -17.23 15.38
N ASP A 117 -4.71 -16.93 16.28
CA ASP A 117 -5.00 -16.33 17.58
C ASP A 117 -5.56 -14.91 17.47
N GLU A 118 -5.20 -14.17 16.43
CA GLU A 118 -5.72 -12.83 16.12
C GLU A 118 -6.89 -12.88 15.11
N ARG A 119 -7.10 -14.01 14.44
CA ARG A 119 -8.05 -14.19 13.32
C ARG A 119 -7.87 -13.13 12.24
N SER A 120 -6.62 -12.90 11.88
CA SER A 120 -6.22 -11.78 11.01
C SER A 120 -5.24 -12.20 9.94
N TYR A 121 -5.44 -11.68 8.73
CA TYR A 121 -4.50 -11.76 7.63
C TYR A 121 -3.62 -10.51 7.60
N TYR A 122 -2.34 -10.69 7.35
CA TYR A 122 -1.35 -9.62 7.23
C TYR A 122 -0.62 -9.75 5.91
N ALA A 123 -0.71 -8.77 5.03
CA ALA A 123 0.17 -8.69 3.87
C ALA A 123 1.63 -8.55 4.34
N LEU A 124 2.54 -9.23 3.68
CA LEU A 124 3.96 -9.16 4.03
C LEU A 124 4.55 -7.82 3.57
N ASN A 125 5.27 -7.17 4.47
CA ASN A 125 6.01 -5.97 4.14
C ASN A 125 7.35 -6.31 3.51
N VAL A 126 7.76 -5.55 2.49
CA VAL A 126 9.04 -5.74 1.79
C VAL A 126 9.84 -4.44 1.77
N ALA A 127 11.11 -4.50 2.12
CA ALA A 127 12.02 -3.38 1.95
C ALA A 127 12.29 -3.16 0.46
N VAL A 128 12.07 -1.93 0.00
CA VAL A 128 12.35 -1.49 -1.37
C VAL A 128 13.59 -0.61 -1.34
N THR A 129 14.65 -1.08 -1.98
CA THR A 129 15.98 -0.46 -1.98
C THR A 129 16.56 -0.39 -3.39
N ALA A 130 17.78 0.08 -3.53
CA ALA A 130 18.48 0.11 -4.81
C ALA A 130 18.59 -1.27 -5.49
N ASP A 131 18.51 -2.36 -4.73
CA ASP A 131 18.66 -3.73 -5.25
C ASP A 131 17.39 -4.24 -5.96
N ASN A 132 16.20 -3.76 -5.55
CA ASN A 132 14.94 -4.33 -6.02
C ASN A 132 13.86 -3.30 -6.44
N TYR A 133 14.12 -1.99 -6.37
CA TYR A 133 13.11 -0.97 -6.68
C TYR A 133 12.49 -1.10 -8.08
N LYS A 134 13.20 -1.73 -9.02
CA LYS A 134 12.71 -1.95 -10.39
C LYS A 134 11.49 -2.85 -10.44
N ASP A 135 11.39 -3.82 -9.52
CA ASP A 135 10.23 -4.70 -9.42
C ASP A 135 8.97 -3.94 -8.99
N PHE A 136 9.13 -2.79 -8.33
CA PHE A 136 8.06 -1.91 -7.87
C PHE A 136 7.73 -0.77 -8.86
N THR A 137 8.60 -0.54 -9.85
CA THR A 137 8.33 0.38 -10.97
C THR A 137 7.78 -0.34 -12.19
N ASP A 138 7.92 -1.66 -12.26
CA ASP A 138 7.41 -2.48 -13.37
C ASP A 138 5.93 -2.78 -13.15
N SER A 139 5.06 -2.16 -13.95
CA SER A 139 3.61 -2.35 -13.88
C SER A 139 3.14 -3.77 -14.24
N THR A 140 4.04 -4.64 -14.72
CA THR A 140 3.75 -6.05 -14.99
C THR A 140 3.91 -6.94 -13.76
N VAL A 141 4.65 -6.47 -12.74
CA VAL A 141 4.79 -7.18 -11.47
C VAL A 141 3.54 -6.96 -10.63
N VAL A 142 2.83 -8.03 -10.32
CA VAL A 142 1.58 -8.02 -9.53
C VAL A 142 1.71 -9.04 -8.40
N TRP A 143 1.56 -8.58 -7.16
CA TRP A 143 1.71 -9.43 -5.97
C TRP A 143 0.43 -10.18 -5.60
N ALA A 144 -0.74 -9.64 -6.00
CA ALA A 144 -2.04 -10.33 -5.94
C ALA A 144 -2.54 -10.58 -7.38
N PRO A 145 -2.09 -11.66 -8.06
CA PRO A 145 -2.34 -11.91 -9.48
C PRO A 145 -3.74 -12.46 -9.77
N VAL A 146 -4.73 -12.08 -8.99
CA VAL A 146 -6.13 -12.45 -9.16
C VAL A 146 -6.79 -11.53 -10.19
N SER A 147 -7.44 -12.11 -11.20
CA SER A 147 -7.96 -11.36 -12.35
C SER A 147 -9.28 -11.89 -12.90
N THR A 148 -9.79 -13.00 -12.41
CA THR A 148 -11.04 -13.60 -12.90
C THR A 148 -12.21 -13.12 -12.05
N GLN A 149 -13.21 -12.49 -12.70
CA GLN A 149 -14.42 -12.07 -12.00
C GLN A 149 -15.25 -13.29 -11.56
N LEU A 150 -15.81 -13.22 -10.37
CA LEU A 150 -16.76 -14.22 -9.87
C LEU A 150 -18.02 -14.27 -10.75
N ASP A 151 -18.56 -15.48 -10.96
CA ASP A 151 -19.82 -15.66 -11.68
C ASP A 151 -20.97 -14.99 -10.90
N SER A 152 -21.57 -13.96 -11.48
CA SER A 152 -22.66 -13.19 -10.84
C SER A 152 -23.93 -14.01 -10.62
N ALA A 153 -24.12 -15.14 -11.29
CA ALA A 153 -25.23 -16.06 -11.05
C ALA A 153 -25.04 -16.83 -9.75
N LYS A 154 -23.78 -17.11 -9.37
CA LYS A 154 -23.45 -17.79 -8.10
C LYS A 154 -23.16 -16.79 -6.98
N HIS A 155 -22.52 -15.69 -7.34
CA HIS A 155 -22.11 -14.63 -6.42
C HIS A 155 -22.80 -13.31 -6.79
N PRO A 156 -24.09 -13.14 -6.45
CA PRO A 156 -24.83 -11.92 -6.79
C PRO A 156 -24.20 -10.69 -6.13
N THR A 157 -24.29 -9.55 -6.82
CA THR A 157 -23.73 -8.29 -6.35
C THR A 157 -24.20 -7.92 -4.95
N LYS A 158 -23.27 -7.53 -4.09
CA LYS A 158 -23.53 -7.05 -2.71
C LYS A 158 -23.16 -5.58 -2.61
N LYS A 159 -24.04 -4.79 -1.96
CA LYS A 159 -23.72 -3.39 -1.64
C LYS A 159 -22.89 -3.30 -0.37
N VAL A 160 -21.85 -2.47 -0.44
CA VAL A 160 -20.89 -2.24 0.65
C VAL A 160 -20.62 -0.74 0.77
N TRP A 161 -20.56 -0.21 1.99
CA TRP A 161 -20.01 1.10 2.28
C TRP A 161 -18.65 0.94 2.94
N LEU A 162 -17.64 1.53 2.33
CA LEU A 162 -16.26 1.49 2.81
C LEU A 162 -15.80 2.91 3.17
N ASN A 163 -15.52 3.12 4.45
CA ASN A 163 -15.01 4.39 4.92
C ASN A 163 -13.47 4.43 4.80
N ILE A 164 -12.96 5.41 4.05
CA ILE A 164 -11.53 5.71 3.96
C ILE A 164 -11.24 6.85 4.93
N TYR A 165 -10.30 6.62 5.85
CA TYR A 165 -9.96 7.52 6.95
C TYR A 165 -9.66 8.94 6.47
N ASN A 166 -8.83 9.09 5.42
CA ASN A 166 -8.47 10.39 4.87
C ASN A 166 -8.38 10.30 3.34
N ALA A 167 -9.35 10.90 2.65
CA ALA A 167 -9.42 10.90 1.19
C ALA A 167 -8.32 11.75 0.52
N SER A 168 -7.66 12.64 1.26
CA SER A 168 -6.54 13.46 0.76
C SER A 168 -5.15 12.87 1.05
N ASP A 169 -5.06 11.77 1.79
CA ASP A 169 -3.81 11.03 1.98
C ASP A 169 -3.32 10.44 0.65
N ASN A 170 -2.03 10.63 0.33
CA ASN A 170 -1.46 10.24 -0.95
C ASN A 170 -1.53 8.73 -1.18
N PHE A 171 -1.15 7.91 -0.19
CA PHE A 171 -1.20 6.47 -0.32
C PHE A 171 -2.65 5.96 -0.48
N LEU A 172 -3.57 6.46 0.35
CA LEU A 172 -4.96 6.03 0.32
C LEU A 172 -5.66 6.40 -0.99
N SER A 173 -5.46 7.63 -1.49
CA SER A 173 -6.16 8.13 -2.68
C SER A 173 -5.54 7.68 -4.00
N SER A 174 -4.20 7.63 -4.10
CA SER A 174 -3.51 7.34 -5.36
C SER A 174 -3.12 5.87 -5.54
N THR A 175 -3.08 5.09 -4.46
CA THR A 175 -2.63 3.70 -4.48
C THR A 175 -3.70 2.73 -3.98
N TYR A 176 -4.15 2.89 -2.74
CA TYR A 176 -4.99 1.87 -2.10
C TYR A 176 -6.42 1.85 -2.63
N GLN A 177 -7.07 3.01 -2.78
CA GLN A 177 -8.45 3.08 -3.31
C GLN A 177 -8.58 2.57 -4.74
N PRO A 178 -7.69 2.89 -5.71
CA PRO A 178 -7.74 2.30 -7.05
C PRO A 178 -7.60 0.77 -7.04
N LEU A 179 -6.82 0.21 -6.11
CA LEU A 179 -6.70 -1.23 -5.96
C LEU A 179 -7.96 -1.86 -5.36
N LEU A 180 -8.59 -1.22 -4.37
CA LEU A 180 -9.89 -1.64 -3.88
C LEU A 180 -10.92 -1.66 -5.01
N GLN A 181 -11.01 -0.59 -5.82
CA GLN A 181 -11.92 -0.49 -6.96
C GLN A 181 -11.69 -1.58 -8.02
N LYS A 182 -10.43 -1.99 -8.23
CA LYS A 182 -10.10 -3.11 -9.11
C LYS A 182 -10.67 -4.44 -8.59
N TYR A 183 -10.55 -4.70 -7.29
CA TYR A 183 -10.95 -5.98 -6.70
C TYR A 183 -12.42 -6.03 -6.31
N ASP A 184 -13.10 -4.90 -6.05
CA ASP A 184 -14.54 -4.90 -5.81
C ASP A 184 -15.32 -5.37 -7.04
N ASP A 185 -14.92 -4.92 -8.24
CA ASP A 185 -15.49 -5.37 -9.51
C ASP A 185 -15.32 -6.89 -9.70
N LEU A 186 -14.11 -7.42 -9.43
CA LEU A 186 -13.83 -8.85 -9.56
C LEU A 186 -14.65 -9.72 -8.59
N LEU A 187 -14.95 -9.16 -7.42
CA LEU A 187 -15.69 -9.85 -6.36
C LEU A 187 -17.19 -9.58 -6.37
N ASN A 188 -17.72 -8.91 -7.42
CA ASN A 188 -19.12 -8.50 -7.51
C ASN A 188 -19.58 -7.72 -6.26
N LEU A 189 -18.78 -6.76 -5.81
CA LEU A 189 -19.12 -5.82 -4.75
C LEU A 189 -19.43 -4.45 -5.36
N ASP A 190 -20.58 -3.88 -5.02
CA ASP A 190 -20.98 -2.50 -5.34
C ASP A 190 -20.57 -1.64 -4.15
N VAL A 191 -19.32 -1.12 -4.21
CA VAL A 191 -18.72 -0.40 -3.07
C VAL A 191 -18.91 1.10 -3.22
N GLU A 192 -19.58 1.70 -2.25
CA GLU A 192 -19.64 3.14 -2.07
C GLU A 192 -18.50 3.57 -1.14
N TYR A 193 -17.55 4.33 -1.68
CA TYR A 193 -16.39 4.84 -0.93
C TYR A 193 -16.73 6.17 -0.27
N ILE A 194 -16.64 6.20 1.06
CA ILE A 194 -16.88 7.41 1.86
C ILE A 194 -15.53 7.88 2.38
N GLY A 195 -15.11 9.07 1.96
CA GLY A 195 -13.87 9.70 2.41
C GLY A 195 -14.07 10.55 3.64
N GLY A 196 -13.17 10.42 4.62
CA GLY A 196 -13.06 11.32 5.75
C GLY A 196 -12.04 12.45 5.48
N ASP A 197 -12.02 13.44 6.34
CA ASP A 197 -11.07 14.56 6.27
C ASP A 197 -9.79 14.32 7.11
N GLY A 198 -9.68 13.16 7.76
CA GLY A 198 -8.56 12.76 8.62
C GLY A 198 -8.69 13.21 10.07
#